data_1bf2ea5c849a63a820c3a5cea113421d
#
_entry.id   1bf2ea5c849a63a820c3a5cea113421d
#
_cell.length_a   1.000
_cell.length_b   1.000
_cell.length_c   1.000
_cell.angle_alpha   90.00
_cell.angle_beta   90.00
_cell.angle_gamma   90.00
#
_symmetry.space_group_name_H-M   'P 1'
#
loop_
_entity.id
_entity.type
_entity.pdbx_description
1 polymer ?
#
loop_
_entity_poly.entity_id
_entity_poly.type
_entity_poly.pdbx_seq_one_letter_code
_entity_poly.pdbx_strand_id
1 'polypeptide(L)'
;MKYVLDHTDKPYAKLFEDISAIPRGSFKEEKIADFVCSFAENLGLEYTRDSANNVVVRKPATPGYEAHEVVMLQGHMDMIWNKRPDSTFDFEHEGIKLKVTDDGYLMAEETTCGSDDGVAVAYMLAILQDKSLKHPELECVFTTAEEPGLYGVQKFDCSQLKARKYVSMDGNLEGTSLLIAAGAANARFTKRFQREVLKDAAELAIQVHGLTGAHVQFQDRQLANAIKTVVRIVYYIRKEVPCRLISLNGGSQTTIPVDCTARIALALEHMDKAREVAQRVLEEVKFEHKESDPNMT
;
A
#
# COMPACT_ATOMS: atom_id res chain seq x y z
N MET A 1 -31.13 2.99 -1.85
CA MET A 1 -30.31 2.88 -0.64
C MET A 1 -29.38 4.07 -0.58
N LYS A 2 -29.10 4.58 0.60
CA LYS A 2 -28.17 5.69 0.78
C LYS A 2 -26.69 5.18 0.72
N TYR A 3 -26.44 3.99 1.29
CA TYR A 3 -25.12 3.37 1.36
C TYR A 3 -25.14 1.99 0.73
N VAL A 4 -24.02 1.57 0.14
CA VAL A 4 -23.81 0.20 -0.37
C VAL A 4 -23.94 -0.81 0.78
N LEU A 5 -23.49 -0.43 1.97
CA LEU A 5 -23.52 -1.23 3.20
C LEU A 5 -24.78 -1.00 4.04
N ASP A 6 -25.84 -0.40 3.51
CA ASP A 6 -27.07 -0.06 4.23
C ASP A 6 -27.89 -1.31 4.66
N HIS A 7 -27.50 -2.47 4.17
CA HIS A 7 -28.04 -3.76 4.59
C HIS A 7 -27.46 -4.27 5.93
N THR A 8 -26.49 -3.58 6.51
CA THR A 8 -25.90 -3.89 7.81
C THR A 8 -26.21 -2.81 8.83
N ASP A 9 -26.45 -3.22 10.08
CA ASP A 9 -26.68 -2.33 11.23
C ASP A 9 -25.36 -1.88 11.90
N LYS A 10 -24.22 -2.30 11.37
CA LYS A 10 -22.91 -2.02 11.97
C LYS A 10 -22.47 -0.57 11.67
N PRO A 11 -22.25 0.27 12.71
CA PRO A 11 -21.90 1.67 12.52
C PRO A 11 -20.63 1.87 11.69
N TYR A 12 -19.62 1.03 11.90
CA TYR A 12 -18.36 1.11 11.18
C TYR A 12 -18.50 0.92 9.66
N ALA A 13 -19.49 0.13 9.21
CA ALA A 13 -19.70 -0.10 7.78
C ALA A 13 -20.12 1.17 7.05
N LYS A 14 -21.03 1.96 7.65
CA LYS A 14 -21.43 3.26 7.11
C LYS A 14 -20.30 4.28 7.17
N LEU A 15 -19.53 4.29 8.26
CA LEU A 15 -18.37 5.15 8.41
C LEU A 15 -17.28 4.81 7.38
N PHE A 16 -17.06 3.52 7.09
CA PHE A 16 -16.14 3.10 6.04
C PHE A 16 -16.57 3.63 4.67
N GLU A 17 -17.87 3.58 4.34
CA GLU A 17 -18.39 4.14 3.11
C GLU A 17 -18.25 5.67 3.07
N ASP A 18 -18.49 6.36 4.19
CA ASP A 18 -18.33 7.82 4.28
C ASP A 18 -16.87 8.24 4.03
N ILE A 19 -15.87 7.56 4.64
CA ILE A 19 -14.46 7.87 4.42
C ILE A 19 -13.96 7.44 3.04
N SER A 20 -14.56 6.40 2.45
CA SER A 20 -14.22 5.96 1.09
C SER A 20 -14.67 6.97 0.03
N ALA A 21 -15.66 7.82 0.34
CA ALA A 21 -16.07 8.93 -0.52
C ALA A 21 -15.07 10.10 -0.50
N ILE A 22 -14.07 10.07 0.40
CA ILE A 22 -13.06 11.12 0.56
C ILE A 22 -11.76 10.68 -0.10
N PRO A 23 -11.22 11.43 -1.09
CA PRO A 23 -9.87 11.22 -1.60
C PRO A 23 -8.83 11.30 -0.47
N ARG A 24 -8.06 10.21 -0.25
CA ARG A 24 -7.14 10.08 0.87
C ARG A 24 -5.85 9.30 0.53
N GLY A 25 -5.28 9.55 -0.64
CA GLY A 25 -3.98 8.99 -0.99
C GLY A 25 -2.86 9.51 -0.11
N SER A 26 -1.77 8.77 -0.02
CA SER A 26 -0.60 9.18 0.77
C SER A 26 -0.10 10.57 0.34
N PHE A 27 0.19 11.43 1.31
CA PHE A 27 0.50 12.86 1.18
C PHE A 27 -0.66 13.75 0.67
N LYS A 28 -1.90 13.23 0.67
CA LYS A 28 -3.13 13.94 0.26
C LYS A 28 -4.25 13.80 1.31
N GLU A 29 -3.87 13.65 2.57
CA GLU A 29 -4.79 13.31 3.67
C GLU A 29 -5.50 14.52 4.28
N GLU A 30 -5.32 15.75 3.75
CA GLU A 30 -5.91 16.94 4.32
C GLU A 30 -7.44 16.82 4.48
N LYS A 31 -8.14 16.34 3.45
CA LYS A 31 -9.60 16.21 3.46
C LYS A 31 -10.10 15.17 4.48
N ILE A 32 -9.42 14.03 4.60
CA ILE A 32 -9.79 13.03 5.60
C ILE A 32 -9.47 13.49 7.02
N ALA A 33 -8.36 14.22 7.22
CA ALA A 33 -8.05 14.83 8.50
C ALA A 33 -9.09 15.90 8.90
N ASP A 34 -9.55 16.72 7.95
CA ASP A 34 -10.66 17.67 8.16
C ASP A 34 -11.94 16.94 8.59
N PHE A 35 -12.25 15.82 7.95
CA PHE A 35 -13.41 14.99 8.29
C PHE A 35 -13.30 14.46 9.73
N VAL A 36 -12.15 13.91 10.13
CA VAL A 36 -11.92 13.38 11.49
C VAL A 36 -12.03 14.51 12.53
N CYS A 37 -11.43 15.68 12.27
CA CYS A 37 -11.55 16.84 13.15
C CYS A 37 -13.01 17.27 13.33
N SER A 38 -13.73 17.43 12.21
CA SER A 38 -15.15 17.81 12.24
C SER A 38 -16.02 16.78 12.94
N PHE A 39 -15.69 15.49 12.78
CA PHE A 39 -16.36 14.39 13.47
C PHE A 39 -16.17 14.48 15.00
N ALA A 40 -14.94 14.77 15.46
CA ALA A 40 -14.64 14.97 16.87
C ALA A 40 -15.37 16.21 17.44
N GLU A 41 -15.37 17.33 16.71
CA GLU A 41 -16.11 18.54 17.09
C GLU A 41 -17.62 18.28 17.29
N ASN A 42 -18.24 17.57 16.34
CA ASN A 42 -19.66 17.24 16.41
C ASN A 42 -20.01 16.34 17.62
N LEU A 43 -19.04 15.59 18.14
CA LEU A 43 -19.18 14.79 19.36
C LEU A 43 -18.80 15.56 20.64
N GLY A 44 -18.27 16.78 20.52
CA GLY A 44 -17.76 17.56 21.64
C GLY A 44 -16.48 16.97 22.26
N LEU A 45 -15.69 16.25 21.48
CA LEU A 45 -14.43 15.62 21.90
C LEU A 45 -13.23 16.54 21.62
N GLU A 46 -12.26 16.53 22.54
CA GLU A 46 -10.99 17.21 22.33
C GLU A 46 -10.19 16.53 21.24
N TYR A 47 -9.58 17.32 20.35
CA TYR A 47 -8.65 16.81 19.35
C TYR A 47 -7.47 17.76 19.13
N THR A 48 -6.40 17.20 18.58
CA THR A 48 -5.23 17.95 18.09
C THR A 48 -4.88 17.45 16.70
N ARG A 49 -4.40 18.37 15.83
CA ARG A 49 -3.90 18.05 14.48
C ARG A 49 -2.52 18.67 14.32
N ASP A 50 -1.56 17.91 13.83
CA ASP A 50 -0.21 18.41 13.56
C ASP A 50 -0.04 18.89 12.09
N SER A 51 1.14 19.40 11.78
CA SER A 51 1.47 19.90 10.45
C SER A 51 1.58 18.82 9.37
N ALA A 52 1.63 17.55 9.75
CA ALA A 52 1.62 16.41 8.86
C ALA A 52 0.21 15.82 8.67
N ASN A 53 -0.81 16.49 9.25
CA ASN A 53 -2.20 16.05 9.28
C ASN A 53 -2.48 14.80 10.13
N ASN A 54 -1.55 14.38 11.00
CA ASN A 54 -1.91 13.39 12.01
C ASN A 54 -2.92 14.00 12.99
N VAL A 55 -3.94 13.23 13.37
CA VAL A 55 -4.99 13.70 14.28
C VAL A 55 -5.05 12.81 15.51
N VAL A 56 -5.13 13.41 16.69
CA VAL A 56 -5.40 12.70 17.95
C VAL A 56 -6.76 13.17 18.47
N VAL A 57 -7.68 12.24 18.67
CA VAL A 57 -8.98 12.50 19.30
C VAL A 57 -9.01 11.83 20.66
N ARG A 58 -9.38 12.61 21.71
CA ARG A 58 -9.43 12.12 23.08
C ARG A 58 -10.87 11.90 23.52
N LYS A 59 -11.17 10.68 23.97
CA LYS A 59 -12.47 10.33 24.54
C LYS A 59 -12.30 10.08 26.04
N PRO A 60 -12.95 10.87 26.92
CA PRO A 60 -12.88 10.67 28.38
C PRO A 60 -13.35 9.28 28.78
N ALA A 61 -12.80 8.75 29.88
CA ALA A 61 -13.24 7.49 30.46
C ALA A 61 -14.74 7.49 30.78
N THR A 62 -15.38 6.36 30.64
CA THR A 62 -16.78 6.17 31.11
C THR A 62 -16.81 6.06 32.63
N PRO A 63 -17.93 6.45 33.27
CA PRO A 63 -18.07 6.36 34.73
C PRO A 63 -17.68 4.99 35.29
N GLY A 64 -16.75 5.00 36.28
CA GLY A 64 -16.18 3.82 36.90
C GLY A 64 -14.92 3.25 36.23
N TYR A 65 -14.46 3.87 35.14
CA TYR A 65 -13.24 3.47 34.43
C TYR A 65 -12.11 4.52 34.48
N GLU A 66 -12.30 5.60 35.23
CA GLU A 66 -11.37 6.74 35.32
C GLU A 66 -10.01 6.36 35.93
N ALA A 67 -9.99 5.32 36.80
CA ALA A 67 -8.75 4.83 37.41
C ALA A 67 -7.94 3.87 36.54
N HIS A 68 -8.47 3.47 35.38
CA HIS A 68 -7.75 2.61 34.45
C HIS A 68 -6.75 3.38 33.59
N GLU A 69 -5.70 2.68 33.16
CA GLU A 69 -4.70 3.29 32.28
C GLU A 69 -5.31 3.70 30.93
N VAL A 70 -4.86 4.84 30.42
CA VAL A 70 -5.24 5.34 29.10
C VAL A 70 -4.81 4.35 28.02
N VAL A 71 -5.68 4.10 27.05
CA VAL A 71 -5.41 3.21 25.92
C VAL A 71 -5.37 4.02 24.64
N MET A 72 -4.32 3.81 23.84
CA MET A 72 -4.21 4.37 22.50
C MET A 72 -4.68 3.33 21.48
N LEU A 73 -5.57 3.77 20.59
CA LEU A 73 -5.95 3.08 19.36
C LEU A 73 -5.30 3.83 18.20
N GLN A 74 -4.71 3.12 17.24
CA GLN A 74 -4.06 3.76 16.11
C GLN A 74 -4.39 3.05 14.80
N GLY A 75 -4.59 3.85 13.76
CA GLY A 75 -4.71 3.43 12.38
C GLY A 75 -4.29 4.56 11.45
N HIS A 76 -3.92 4.24 10.19
CA HIS A 76 -3.55 5.26 9.22
C HIS A 76 -4.70 5.66 8.31
N MET A 77 -4.73 6.94 7.93
CA MET A 77 -5.81 7.51 7.12
C MET A 77 -5.57 7.38 5.62
N ASP A 78 -4.32 7.28 5.20
CA ASP A 78 -3.98 7.18 3.79
C ASP A 78 -4.27 5.80 3.20
N MET A 79 -4.20 5.72 1.89
CA MET A 79 -4.31 4.48 1.12
C MET A 79 -3.47 4.55 -0.15
N ILE A 80 -3.06 3.40 -0.67
CA ILE A 80 -2.44 3.29 -1.99
C ILE A 80 -3.46 3.63 -3.07
N TRP A 81 -3.12 4.57 -3.93
CA TRP A 81 -3.87 4.87 -5.14
C TRP A 81 -3.40 3.99 -6.30
N ASN A 82 -4.17 2.97 -6.60
CA ASN A 82 -3.95 2.12 -7.76
C ASN A 82 -5.28 1.80 -8.46
N LYS A 83 -5.26 1.74 -9.78
CA LYS A 83 -6.45 1.48 -10.60
C LYS A 83 -6.12 0.57 -11.78
N ARG A 84 -7.13 -0.02 -12.37
CA ARG A 84 -7.00 -0.80 -13.59
C ARG A 84 -6.42 0.05 -14.71
N PRO A 85 -5.58 -0.51 -15.61
CA PRO A 85 -4.95 0.24 -16.71
C PRO A 85 -5.92 0.95 -17.65
N ASP A 86 -7.14 0.40 -17.79
CA ASP A 86 -8.21 0.91 -18.64
C ASP A 86 -9.17 1.89 -17.91
N SER A 87 -8.96 2.12 -16.61
CA SER A 87 -9.81 3.01 -15.82
C SER A 87 -9.44 4.47 -16.01
N THR A 88 -10.48 5.31 -16.12
CA THR A 88 -10.37 6.77 -16.15
C THR A 88 -10.57 7.42 -14.77
N PHE A 89 -10.67 6.63 -13.72
CA PHE A 89 -10.93 7.09 -12.36
C PHE A 89 -9.91 8.15 -11.91
N ASP A 90 -10.39 9.24 -11.33
CA ASP A 90 -9.56 10.34 -10.83
C ASP A 90 -9.54 10.35 -9.29
N PHE A 91 -8.48 9.79 -8.71
CA PHE A 91 -8.30 9.71 -7.26
C PHE A 91 -8.24 11.07 -6.53
N GLU A 92 -7.92 12.16 -7.20
CA GLU A 92 -7.86 13.47 -6.55
C GLU A 92 -9.25 14.09 -6.36
N HIS A 93 -10.22 13.66 -7.18
CA HIS A 93 -11.54 14.28 -7.22
C HIS A 93 -12.70 13.31 -6.98
N GLU A 94 -12.49 12.00 -7.17
CA GLU A 94 -13.53 11.00 -7.00
C GLU A 94 -13.33 10.16 -5.74
N GLY A 95 -14.42 9.87 -5.04
CA GLY A 95 -14.44 8.86 -3.97
C GLY A 95 -14.48 7.44 -4.53
N ILE A 96 -13.99 6.48 -3.76
CA ILE A 96 -13.94 5.06 -4.15
C ILE A 96 -15.36 4.53 -4.36
N LYS A 97 -15.61 3.91 -5.52
CA LYS A 97 -16.89 3.28 -5.88
C LYS A 97 -16.94 1.88 -5.28
N LEU A 98 -17.60 1.77 -4.14
CA LEU A 98 -17.74 0.50 -3.42
C LEU A 98 -18.89 -0.32 -3.96
N LYS A 99 -18.74 -1.63 -3.97
CA LYS A 99 -19.82 -2.60 -4.25
C LYS A 99 -19.71 -3.82 -3.33
N VAL A 100 -20.82 -4.48 -3.10
CA VAL A 100 -20.89 -5.77 -2.43
C VAL A 100 -21.02 -6.86 -3.48
N THR A 101 -20.17 -7.88 -3.42
CA THR A 101 -20.20 -9.05 -4.31
C THR A 101 -21.33 -10.02 -3.92
N ASP A 102 -21.70 -10.93 -4.81
CA ASP A 102 -22.77 -11.91 -4.55
C ASP A 102 -22.45 -12.85 -3.37
N ASP A 103 -21.18 -13.07 -3.08
CA ASP A 103 -20.68 -13.85 -1.96
C ASP A 103 -20.43 -13.00 -0.68
N GLY A 104 -20.86 -11.72 -0.70
CA GLY A 104 -20.90 -10.85 0.48
C GLY A 104 -19.62 -10.10 0.80
N TYR A 105 -18.63 -10.09 -0.08
CA TYR A 105 -17.43 -9.28 0.09
C TYR A 105 -17.64 -7.84 -0.37
N LEU A 106 -17.00 -6.90 0.33
CA LEU A 106 -16.89 -5.52 -0.09
C LEU A 106 -15.66 -5.33 -0.96
N MET A 107 -15.82 -4.68 -2.11
CA MET A 107 -14.72 -4.36 -3.00
C MET A 107 -14.91 -3.00 -3.69
N ALA A 108 -13.83 -2.45 -4.26
CA ALA A 108 -13.90 -1.33 -5.19
C ALA A 108 -14.06 -1.84 -6.63
N GLU A 109 -14.73 -1.05 -7.49
CA GLU A 109 -15.01 -1.50 -8.87
C GLU A 109 -13.77 -1.51 -9.77
N GLU A 110 -12.95 -0.48 -9.72
CA GLU A 110 -11.85 -0.26 -10.67
C GLU A 110 -10.51 0.05 -10.00
N THR A 111 -10.51 0.22 -8.68
CA THR A 111 -9.41 0.75 -7.90
C THR A 111 -9.07 -0.13 -6.71
N THR A 112 -7.99 0.21 -6.00
CA THR A 112 -7.78 -0.24 -4.63
C THR A 112 -8.96 0.16 -3.76
N CYS A 113 -9.33 -0.69 -2.80
CA CYS A 113 -10.48 -0.47 -1.92
C CYS A 113 -10.17 0.47 -0.75
N GLY A 114 -8.90 0.50 -0.29
CA GLY A 114 -8.47 1.28 0.86
C GLY A 114 -9.02 0.75 2.19
N SER A 115 -9.29 -0.56 2.28
CA SER A 115 -9.63 -1.20 3.57
C SER A 115 -8.45 -1.25 4.52
N ASP A 116 -7.25 -1.32 4.01
CA ASP A 116 -5.99 -1.02 4.65
C ASP A 116 -5.74 0.50 4.56
N ASP A 117 -5.78 1.28 5.62
CA ASP A 117 -6.25 0.93 6.97
C ASP A 117 -7.59 1.66 7.29
N GLY A 118 -8.38 1.92 6.22
CA GLY A 118 -9.68 2.60 6.34
C GLY A 118 -10.66 1.87 7.27
N VAL A 119 -10.52 0.55 7.43
CA VAL A 119 -11.33 -0.22 8.36
C VAL A 119 -11.03 0.19 9.80
N ALA A 120 -9.76 0.34 10.17
CA ALA A 120 -9.38 0.83 11.50
C ALA A 120 -9.89 2.25 11.74
N VAL A 121 -9.75 3.15 10.75
CA VAL A 121 -10.31 4.51 10.82
C VAL A 121 -11.81 4.44 11.13
N ALA A 122 -12.56 3.63 10.40
CA ALA A 122 -14.00 3.48 10.60
C ALA A 122 -14.36 2.89 11.98
N TYR A 123 -13.58 1.90 12.46
CA TYR A 123 -13.76 1.35 13.81
C TYR A 123 -13.47 2.38 14.89
N MET A 124 -12.39 3.14 14.78
CA MET A 124 -12.06 4.19 15.75
C MET A 124 -13.15 5.26 15.80
N LEU A 125 -13.65 5.72 14.64
CA LEU A 125 -14.78 6.65 14.57
C LEU A 125 -16.06 6.07 15.20
N ALA A 126 -16.35 4.78 14.96
CA ALA A 126 -17.49 4.10 15.58
C ALA A 126 -17.35 4.01 17.11
N ILE A 127 -16.15 3.71 17.62
CA ILE A 127 -15.87 3.69 19.06
C ILE A 127 -16.01 5.10 19.67
N LEU A 128 -15.54 6.14 18.96
CA LEU A 128 -15.66 7.52 19.43
C LEU A 128 -17.12 7.96 19.58
N GLN A 129 -18.00 7.60 18.65
CA GLN A 129 -19.41 7.99 18.70
C GLN A 129 -20.29 7.11 19.63
N ASP A 130 -19.87 5.90 19.95
CA ASP A 130 -20.66 4.97 20.74
C ASP A 130 -20.66 5.40 22.22
N LYS A 131 -21.88 5.69 22.75
CA LYS A 131 -22.09 6.08 24.15
C LYS A 131 -22.39 4.90 25.08
N SER A 132 -22.56 3.71 24.51
CA SER A 132 -22.91 2.49 25.27
C SER A 132 -21.68 1.71 25.75
N LEU A 133 -20.54 1.87 25.06
CA LEU A 133 -19.30 1.20 25.39
C LEU A 133 -18.74 1.70 26.74
N LYS A 134 -18.27 0.76 27.54
CA LYS A 134 -17.48 1.06 28.76
C LYS A 134 -16.00 0.98 28.41
N HIS A 135 -15.26 2.06 28.71
CA HIS A 135 -13.86 2.17 28.33
C HIS A 135 -13.10 3.13 29.26
N PRO A 136 -11.78 2.94 29.44
CA PRO A 136 -10.91 3.95 30.03
C PRO A 136 -10.82 5.18 29.14
N GLU A 137 -10.07 6.18 29.54
CA GLU A 137 -9.72 7.28 28.62
C GLU A 137 -9.05 6.70 27.35
N LEU A 138 -9.52 7.14 26.18
CA LEU A 138 -8.99 6.71 24.89
C LEU A 138 -8.29 7.86 24.18
N GLU A 139 -7.16 7.56 23.58
CA GLU A 139 -6.47 8.39 22.59
C GLU A 139 -6.52 7.69 21.24
N CYS A 140 -7.40 8.15 20.34
CA CYS A 140 -7.49 7.65 18.98
C CYS A 140 -6.53 8.45 18.10
N VAL A 141 -5.47 7.81 17.62
CA VAL A 141 -4.40 8.42 16.82
C VAL A 141 -4.56 8.01 15.36
N PHE A 142 -4.91 8.98 14.53
CA PHE A 142 -5.08 8.82 13.10
C PHE A 142 -3.80 9.33 12.41
N THR A 143 -3.02 8.44 11.84
CA THR A 143 -1.73 8.77 11.21
C THR A 143 -1.85 8.96 9.70
N THR A 144 -0.82 9.54 9.08
CA THR A 144 -0.75 9.84 7.66
C THR A 144 0.49 9.25 7.01
N ALA A 145 0.47 9.11 5.68
CA ALA A 145 1.59 8.66 4.86
C ALA A 145 2.32 7.42 5.44
N GLU A 146 1.53 6.43 5.86
CA GLU A 146 2.03 5.14 6.33
C GLU A 146 2.60 4.35 5.14
N GLU A 147 1.81 4.18 4.09
CA GLU A 147 2.04 3.34 2.93
C GLU A 147 3.39 3.60 2.22
N PRO A 148 3.84 4.86 2.05
CA PRO A 148 5.15 5.12 1.46
C PRO A 148 6.32 4.92 2.43
N GLY A 149 6.09 4.65 3.72
CA GLY A 149 7.14 4.35 4.70
C GLY A 149 7.04 5.12 6.00
N LEU A 150 5.87 5.19 6.61
CA LEU A 150 5.65 5.74 7.96
C LEU A 150 6.03 7.24 8.09
N TYR A 151 5.88 8.02 7.01
CA TYR A 151 6.33 9.43 7.00
C TYR A 151 5.55 10.32 7.97
N GLY A 152 4.25 10.10 8.15
CA GLY A 152 3.43 10.88 9.07
C GLY A 152 3.87 10.70 10.52
N VAL A 153 4.02 9.45 10.95
CA VAL A 153 4.40 9.14 12.34
C VAL A 153 5.83 9.58 12.69
N GLN A 154 6.73 9.67 11.69
CA GLN A 154 8.08 10.20 11.92
C GLN A 154 8.10 11.68 12.31
N LYS A 155 7.03 12.43 12.00
CA LYS A 155 6.86 13.83 12.35
C LYS A 155 5.97 14.04 13.60
N PHE A 156 5.32 12.96 14.03
CA PHE A 156 4.36 13.01 15.12
C PHE A 156 5.07 13.17 16.49
N ASP A 157 4.62 14.13 17.27
CA ASP A 157 5.11 14.32 18.64
C ASP A 157 4.35 13.41 19.62
N CYS A 158 4.95 12.27 19.94
CA CYS A 158 4.40 11.32 20.91
C CYS A 158 4.41 11.84 22.35
N SER A 159 5.11 12.93 22.68
CA SER A 159 5.18 13.48 24.06
C SER A 159 3.83 13.97 24.56
N GLN A 160 2.91 14.33 23.66
CA GLN A 160 1.55 14.74 23.99
C GLN A 160 0.63 13.60 24.45
N LEU A 161 1.04 12.33 24.24
CA LEU A 161 0.23 11.15 24.57
C LEU A 161 0.41 10.72 26.03
N LYS A 162 -0.70 10.48 26.71
CA LYS A 162 -0.75 9.91 28.05
C LYS A 162 -0.69 8.38 28.03
N ALA A 163 -1.25 7.77 26.98
CA ALA A 163 -1.35 6.32 26.87
C ALA A 163 0.02 5.62 26.93
N ARG A 164 0.02 4.46 27.59
CA ARG A 164 1.16 3.54 27.63
C ARG A 164 0.75 2.12 27.18
N LYS A 165 -0.53 1.93 26.91
CA LYS A 165 -1.09 0.76 26.23
C LYS A 165 -1.46 1.16 24.82
N TYR A 166 -0.94 0.42 23.85
CA TYR A 166 -1.05 0.70 22.44
C TYR A 166 -1.71 -0.48 21.71
N VAL A 167 -2.70 -0.19 20.91
CA VAL A 167 -3.33 -1.14 20.00
C VAL A 167 -3.27 -0.55 18.60
N SER A 168 -2.39 -1.07 17.76
CA SER A 168 -2.48 -0.84 16.32
C SER A 168 -3.64 -1.66 15.78
N MET A 169 -4.50 -1.03 15.01
CA MET A 169 -5.64 -1.68 14.37
C MET A 169 -5.33 -2.09 12.92
N ASP A 170 -4.14 -1.77 12.45
CA ASP A 170 -3.57 -2.18 11.17
C ASP A 170 -3.08 -3.63 11.25
N GLY A 171 -4.00 -4.55 11.04
CA GLY A 171 -3.75 -5.98 11.17
C GLY A 171 -4.19 -6.77 9.93
N ASN A 172 -3.41 -7.78 9.56
CA ASN A 172 -3.58 -8.52 8.30
C ASN A 172 -4.37 -9.84 8.43
N LEU A 173 -4.52 -10.36 9.63
CA LEU A 173 -5.11 -11.70 9.85
C LEU A 173 -6.24 -11.62 10.86
N GLU A 174 -7.44 -12.01 10.41
CA GLU A 174 -8.61 -12.09 11.26
C GLU A 174 -8.37 -12.99 12.49
N GLY A 175 -8.80 -12.52 13.67
CA GLY A 175 -8.69 -13.27 14.92
C GLY A 175 -7.27 -13.43 15.46
N THR A 176 -6.29 -12.71 14.93
CA THR A 176 -4.90 -12.73 15.40
C THR A 176 -4.48 -11.38 15.97
N SER A 177 -3.52 -11.41 16.89
CA SER A 177 -2.84 -10.22 17.41
C SER A 177 -1.34 -10.41 17.25
N LEU A 178 -0.68 -9.47 16.57
CA LEU A 178 0.78 -9.46 16.44
C LEU A 178 1.39 -8.68 17.59
N LEU A 179 2.32 -9.30 18.30
CA LEU A 179 3.03 -8.68 19.44
C LEU A 179 4.36 -8.02 19.00
N ILE A 180 4.82 -8.30 17.80
CA ILE A 180 6.11 -7.86 17.29
C ILE A 180 5.93 -7.44 15.83
N ALA A 181 6.51 -6.29 15.47
CA ALA A 181 6.63 -5.85 14.09
C ALA A 181 8.05 -6.08 13.56
N ALA A 182 8.17 -6.42 12.28
CA ALA A 182 9.45 -6.47 11.59
C ALA A 182 10.00 -5.05 11.36
N GLY A 183 11.33 -4.91 11.46
CA GLY A 183 11.99 -3.67 11.05
C GLY A 183 12.14 -3.62 9.53
N ALA A 184 12.08 -2.41 8.97
CA ALA A 184 12.35 -2.15 7.56
C ALA A 184 13.41 -1.06 7.40
N ALA A 185 14.18 -1.12 6.30
CA ALA A 185 15.12 -0.09 5.93
C ALA A 185 15.12 0.11 4.41
N ASN A 186 15.15 1.37 3.98
CA ASN A 186 15.32 1.74 2.59
C ASN A 186 16.81 1.96 2.29
N ALA A 187 17.34 1.26 1.28
CA ALA A 187 18.70 1.47 0.79
C ALA A 187 18.67 2.06 -0.63
N ARG A 188 19.32 3.20 -0.80
CA ARG A 188 19.47 3.83 -2.11
C ARG A 188 20.90 3.65 -2.62
N PHE A 189 21.04 2.96 -3.74
CA PHE A 189 22.32 2.80 -4.44
C PHE A 189 22.37 3.77 -5.62
N THR A 190 23.41 4.61 -5.66
CA THR A 190 23.60 5.57 -6.75
C THR A 190 24.97 5.35 -7.38
N LYS A 191 25.00 5.22 -8.69
CA LYS A 191 26.25 5.16 -9.47
C LYS A 191 26.15 6.06 -10.70
N ARG A 192 27.16 6.87 -10.92
CA ARG A 192 27.29 7.65 -12.16
C ARG A 192 27.95 6.79 -13.24
N PHE A 193 27.39 6.83 -14.44
CA PHE A 193 27.92 6.13 -15.60
C PHE A 193 28.29 7.14 -16.68
N GLN A 194 29.38 6.86 -17.39
CA GLN A 194 29.67 7.54 -18.66
C GLN A 194 28.83 6.86 -19.73
N ARG A 195 28.16 7.67 -20.56
CA ARG A 195 27.40 7.19 -21.71
C ARG A 195 28.33 7.16 -22.94
N GLU A 196 28.26 6.07 -23.67
CA GLU A 196 28.97 5.88 -24.92
C GLU A 196 27.99 5.89 -26.10
N VAL A 197 28.38 6.45 -27.22
CA VAL A 197 27.64 6.32 -28.48
C VAL A 197 28.12 5.07 -29.16
N LEU A 198 27.27 4.08 -29.29
CA LEU A 198 27.57 2.85 -30.03
C LEU A 198 27.19 3.05 -31.49
N LYS A 199 28.15 2.88 -32.40
CA LYS A 199 27.94 2.81 -33.87
C LYS A 199 27.60 1.37 -34.22
N ASP A 200 26.72 1.19 -35.21
CA ASP A 200 26.35 -0.13 -35.76
C ASP A 200 25.80 -1.15 -34.72
N ALA A 201 25.16 -0.66 -33.67
CA ALA A 201 24.52 -1.50 -32.71
C ALA A 201 23.00 -1.60 -32.95
N ALA A 202 22.49 -2.80 -32.86
CA ALA A 202 21.05 -3.06 -32.81
C ALA A 202 20.55 -2.99 -31.35
N GLU A 203 19.26 -2.73 -31.17
CA GLU A 203 18.61 -2.71 -29.87
C GLU A 203 17.73 -3.94 -29.69
N LEU A 204 17.79 -4.56 -28.50
CA LEU A 204 16.89 -5.59 -28.05
C LEU A 204 16.15 -5.09 -26.81
N ALA A 205 14.82 -5.07 -26.88
CA ALA A 205 13.95 -4.84 -25.73
C ALA A 205 13.55 -6.19 -25.11
N ILE A 206 13.66 -6.28 -23.79
CA ILE A 206 13.29 -7.44 -22.99
C ILE A 206 12.21 -6.95 -22.01
N GLN A 207 11.02 -7.53 -22.10
CA GLN A 207 9.89 -7.19 -21.23
C GLN A 207 9.45 -8.45 -20.49
N VAL A 208 9.15 -8.30 -19.21
CA VAL A 208 8.50 -9.33 -18.39
C VAL A 208 7.24 -8.72 -17.82
N HIS A 209 6.12 -9.41 -17.99
CA HIS A 209 4.80 -9.01 -17.51
C HIS A 209 3.92 -10.24 -17.24
N GLY A 210 2.67 -10.02 -16.80
CA GLY A 210 1.74 -11.11 -16.49
C GLY A 210 1.97 -11.75 -15.12
N LEU A 211 2.75 -11.11 -14.24
CA LEU A 211 2.98 -11.60 -12.89
C LEU A 211 1.79 -11.27 -11.98
N THR A 212 1.59 -12.13 -10.97
CA THR A 212 0.51 -12.02 -10.00
C THR A 212 0.64 -10.75 -9.14
N GLY A 213 1.85 -10.47 -8.64
CA GLY A 213 2.10 -9.36 -7.74
C GLY A 213 1.41 -9.51 -6.39
N ALA A 214 1.93 -8.84 -5.39
CA ALA A 214 1.30 -8.67 -4.09
C ALA A 214 1.96 -7.52 -3.34
N HIS A 215 1.35 -7.06 -2.27
CA HIS A 215 2.02 -6.21 -1.31
C HIS A 215 3.25 -6.91 -0.75
N VAL A 216 4.31 -6.16 -0.44
CA VAL A 216 5.60 -6.72 0.04
C VAL A 216 5.47 -7.57 1.30
N GLN A 217 4.42 -7.41 2.08
CA GLN A 217 4.11 -8.23 3.26
C GLN A 217 3.87 -9.71 2.92
N PHE A 218 3.47 -10.03 1.69
CA PHE A 218 3.16 -11.40 1.24
C PHE A 218 4.34 -12.10 0.57
N GLN A 219 5.56 -11.80 0.98
CA GLN A 219 6.79 -12.40 0.42
C GLN A 219 6.89 -13.92 0.62
N ASP A 220 6.14 -14.48 1.56
CA ASP A 220 6.03 -15.92 1.80
C ASP A 220 5.43 -16.71 0.64
N ARG A 221 4.69 -16.04 -0.25
CA ARG A 221 4.06 -16.65 -1.43
C ARG A 221 5.02 -17.03 -2.56
N GLN A 222 6.30 -16.73 -2.42
CA GLN A 222 7.34 -17.00 -3.44
C GLN A 222 7.00 -16.45 -4.83
N LEU A 223 6.32 -15.31 -4.88
CA LEU A 223 5.94 -14.65 -6.12
C LEU A 223 7.17 -14.21 -6.92
N ALA A 224 7.06 -14.27 -8.24
CA ALA A 224 8.09 -13.74 -9.12
C ALA A 224 8.16 -12.20 -9.03
N ASN A 225 9.36 -11.67 -9.26
CA ASN A 225 9.62 -10.24 -9.30
C ASN A 225 10.13 -9.87 -10.69
N ALA A 226 9.39 -9.05 -11.43
CA ALA A 226 9.70 -8.70 -12.81
C ALA A 226 11.09 -8.08 -12.97
N ILE A 227 11.54 -7.23 -12.03
CA ILE A 227 12.88 -6.62 -12.09
C ILE A 227 13.95 -7.69 -11.93
N LYS A 228 13.82 -8.60 -10.95
CA LYS A 228 14.78 -9.70 -10.76
C LYS A 228 14.83 -10.60 -11.99
N THR A 229 13.69 -10.90 -12.60
CA THR A 229 13.59 -11.74 -13.80
C THR A 229 14.29 -11.09 -14.98
N VAL A 230 13.98 -9.83 -15.29
CA VAL A 230 14.64 -9.10 -16.40
C VAL A 230 16.14 -8.94 -16.17
N VAL A 231 16.56 -8.61 -14.95
CA VAL A 231 17.99 -8.49 -14.62
C VAL A 231 18.69 -9.84 -14.76
N ARG A 232 18.07 -10.96 -14.37
CA ARG A 232 18.60 -12.31 -14.56
C ARG A 232 18.81 -12.62 -16.06
N ILE A 233 17.81 -12.30 -16.88
CA ILE A 233 17.90 -12.49 -18.35
C ILE A 233 19.07 -11.67 -18.92
N VAL A 234 19.14 -10.36 -18.62
CA VAL A 234 20.21 -9.48 -19.11
C VAL A 234 21.58 -9.95 -18.62
N TYR A 235 21.68 -10.43 -17.38
CA TYR A 235 22.92 -10.94 -16.83
C TYR A 235 23.44 -12.16 -17.61
N TYR A 236 22.57 -13.12 -17.93
CA TYR A 236 22.97 -14.30 -18.71
C TYR A 236 23.26 -13.98 -20.17
N ILE A 237 22.50 -13.07 -20.79
CA ILE A 237 22.86 -12.55 -22.14
C ILE A 237 24.28 -11.98 -22.11
N ARG A 238 24.58 -11.11 -21.14
CA ARG A 238 25.91 -10.48 -21.04
C ARG A 238 27.05 -11.46 -20.80
N LYS A 239 26.79 -12.63 -20.25
CA LYS A 239 27.80 -13.70 -20.12
C LYS A 239 28.15 -14.37 -21.43
N GLU A 240 27.20 -14.45 -22.35
CA GLU A 240 27.36 -15.18 -23.61
C GLU A 240 27.63 -14.27 -24.81
N VAL A 241 27.13 -13.02 -24.77
CA VAL A 241 27.34 -12.03 -25.84
C VAL A 241 27.69 -10.66 -25.30
N PRO A 242 28.58 -9.92 -25.96
CA PRO A 242 28.87 -8.54 -25.59
C PRO A 242 27.64 -7.65 -25.78
N CYS A 243 27.16 -7.00 -24.72
CA CYS A 243 26.06 -6.04 -24.78
C CYS A 243 26.25 -4.89 -23.80
N ARG A 244 25.51 -3.81 -24.00
CA ARG A 244 25.45 -2.63 -23.13
C ARG A 244 24.02 -2.36 -22.73
N LEU A 245 23.79 -2.06 -21.45
CA LEU A 245 22.48 -1.65 -20.94
C LEU A 245 22.18 -0.21 -21.38
N ILE A 246 21.03 0.00 -22.02
CA ILE A 246 20.51 1.33 -22.40
C ILE A 246 19.61 1.85 -21.27
N SER A 247 18.62 1.06 -20.86
CA SER A 247 17.68 1.41 -19.79
C SER A 247 17.15 0.18 -19.08
N LEU A 248 16.72 0.38 -17.86
CA LEU A 248 15.96 -0.59 -17.06
C LEU A 248 14.85 0.20 -16.34
N ASN A 249 13.60 -0.15 -16.61
CA ASN A 249 12.43 0.52 -16.04
C ASN A 249 11.44 -0.54 -15.52
N GLY A 250 10.94 -0.35 -14.34
CA GLY A 250 9.94 -1.21 -13.72
C GLY A 250 9.91 -1.03 -12.22
N GLY A 251 8.86 -1.51 -11.62
CA GLY A 251 8.72 -1.58 -10.19
C GLY A 251 7.81 -0.54 -9.56
N SER A 252 7.49 -0.83 -8.33
CA SER A 252 6.72 -0.02 -7.39
C SER A 252 7.45 -0.02 -6.04
N GLN A 253 7.11 0.91 -5.17
CA GLN A 253 7.75 1.00 -3.85
C GLN A 253 7.16 0.00 -2.85
N THR A 254 5.86 -0.31 -2.96
CA THR A 254 5.10 -1.05 -1.94
C THR A 254 4.61 -2.41 -2.41
N THR A 255 4.79 -2.74 -3.70
CA THR A 255 4.36 -4.01 -4.27
C THR A 255 5.52 -4.78 -4.89
N ILE A 256 5.41 -6.10 -4.95
CA ILE A 256 6.31 -6.93 -5.76
C ILE A 256 6.09 -6.53 -7.23
N PRO A 257 7.14 -6.09 -7.96
CA PRO A 257 7.00 -5.61 -9.33
C PRO A 257 6.42 -6.66 -10.28
N VAL A 258 5.35 -6.30 -10.99
CA VAL A 258 4.63 -7.18 -11.91
C VAL A 258 5.07 -6.99 -13.36
N ASP A 259 5.74 -5.89 -13.66
CA ASP A 259 6.29 -5.57 -14.97
C ASP A 259 7.69 -4.96 -14.87
N CYS A 260 8.49 -5.21 -15.90
CA CYS A 260 9.80 -4.59 -16.06
C CYS A 260 10.24 -4.64 -17.53
N THR A 261 10.90 -3.59 -17.98
CA THR A 261 11.49 -3.52 -19.31
C THR A 261 12.96 -3.15 -19.22
N ALA A 262 13.83 -3.96 -19.84
CA ALA A 262 15.21 -3.58 -20.14
C ALA A 262 15.40 -3.37 -21.64
N ARG A 263 16.25 -2.40 -21.99
CA ARG A 263 16.73 -2.19 -23.36
C ARG A 263 18.25 -2.34 -23.37
N ILE A 264 18.75 -3.18 -24.24
CA ILE A 264 20.19 -3.43 -24.41
C ILE A 264 20.62 -3.18 -25.83
N ALA A 265 21.85 -2.71 -26.01
CA ALA A 265 22.51 -2.56 -27.30
C ALA A 265 23.55 -3.67 -27.50
N LEU A 266 23.56 -4.29 -28.67
CA LEU A 266 24.50 -5.33 -29.07
C LEU A 266 24.72 -5.32 -30.58
N ALA A 267 25.79 -5.97 -31.06
CA ALA A 267 26.01 -6.13 -32.50
C ALA A 267 24.91 -7.00 -33.11
N LEU A 268 24.50 -6.69 -34.34
CA LEU A 268 23.42 -7.41 -35.04
C LEU A 268 23.66 -8.92 -35.12
N GLU A 269 24.92 -9.33 -35.34
CA GLU A 269 25.33 -10.74 -35.40
C GLU A 269 25.08 -11.52 -34.09
N HIS A 270 24.91 -10.83 -32.95
CA HIS A 270 24.66 -11.43 -31.66
C HIS A 270 23.16 -11.50 -31.30
N MET A 271 22.29 -10.94 -32.17
CA MET A 271 20.86 -10.79 -31.86
C MET A 271 20.16 -12.12 -31.60
N ASP A 272 20.37 -13.09 -32.48
CA ASP A 272 19.71 -14.41 -32.38
C ASP A 272 20.19 -15.16 -31.13
N LYS A 273 21.49 -15.10 -30.84
CA LYS A 273 22.03 -15.71 -29.62
C LYS A 273 21.49 -15.03 -28.36
N ALA A 274 21.34 -13.73 -28.35
CA ALA A 274 20.76 -13.01 -27.23
C ALA A 274 19.28 -13.40 -27.00
N ARG A 275 18.50 -13.58 -28.06
CA ARG A 275 17.10 -14.06 -27.98
C ARG A 275 17.02 -15.50 -27.46
N GLU A 276 17.88 -16.40 -27.97
CA GLU A 276 17.95 -17.77 -27.47
C GLU A 276 18.20 -17.83 -25.97
N VAL A 277 19.19 -17.04 -25.48
CA VAL A 277 19.52 -16.98 -24.06
C VAL A 277 18.36 -16.39 -23.25
N ALA A 278 17.74 -15.33 -23.77
CA ALA A 278 16.58 -14.71 -23.09
C ALA A 278 15.45 -15.71 -22.92
N GLN A 279 15.10 -16.45 -23.98
CA GLN A 279 14.03 -17.44 -23.94
C GLN A 279 14.35 -18.58 -22.98
N ARG A 280 15.56 -19.11 -23.03
CA ARG A 280 16.01 -20.18 -22.12
C ARG A 280 15.86 -19.76 -20.65
N VAL A 281 16.37 -18.58 -20.29
CA VAL A 281 16.31 -18.09 -18.93
C VAL A 281 14.87 -17.79 -18.49
N LEU A 282 14.04 -17.27 -19.40
CA LEU A 282 12.63 -17.05 -19.12
C LEU A 282 11.92 -18.38 -18.79
N GLU A 283 12.16 -19.44 -19.56
CA GLU A 283 11.55 -20.76 -19.29
C GLU A 283 12.02 -21.36 -17.96
N GLU A 284 13.29 -21.15 -17.57
CA GLU A 284 13.77 -21.54 -16.23
C GLU A 284 12.98 -20.82 -15.13
N VAL A 285 12.79 -19.48 -15.26
CA VAL A 285 12.05 -18.69 -14.27
C VAL A 285 10.56 -19.06 -14.26
N LYS A 286 9.95 -19.31 -15.41
CA LYS A 286 8.56 -19.81 -15.50
C LYS A 286 8.40 -21.13 -14.78
N PHE A 287 9.36 -22.04 -14.92
CA PHE A 287 9.32 -23.32 -14.21
C PHE A 287 9.43 -23.14 -12.70
N GLU A 288 10.31 -22.22 -12.23
CA GLU A 288 10.48 -21.90 -10.81
C GLU A 288 9.18 -21.33 -10.19
N HIS A 289 8.42 -20.54 -10.96
CA HIS A 289 7.24 -19.82 -10.50
C HIS A 289 5.92 -20.30 -11.16
N LYS A 290 5.87 -21.53 -11.66
CA LYS A 290 4.72 -22.07 -12.41
C LYS A 290 3.39 -22.07 -11.66
N GLU A 291 3.45 -22.14 -10.32
CA GLU A 291 2.26 -22.15 -9.47
C GLU A 291 1.86 -20.74 -9.03
N SER A 292 2.83 -19.88 -8.76
CA SER A 292 2.59 -18.53 -8.26
C SER A 292 2.30 -17.52 -9.38
N ASP A 293 2.94 -17.70 -10.54
CA ASP A 293 2.89 -16.74 -11.65
C ASP A 293 2.67 -17.46 -13.02
N PRO A 294 1.57 -18.19 -13.18
CA PRO A 294 1.33 -19.03 -14.37
C PRO A 294 1.20 -18.25 -15.69
N ASN A 295 0.90 -16.94 -15.60
CA ASN A 295 0.69 -16.06 -16.76
C ASN A 295 1.94 -15.25 -17.14
N MET A 296 3.10 -15.55 -16.54
CA MET A 296 4.35 -14.86 -16.83
C MET A 296 4.73 -14.96 -18.32
N THR A 297 5.00 -13.85 -18.93
CA THR A 297 5.45 -13.74 -20.32
C THR A 297 6.62 -12.76 -20.45
#